data_36f6cb77bb29537eff3c7c53c5be44d9
#
_entry.id   36f6cb77bb29537eff3c7c53c5be44d9
#
_cell.length_a   1.000
_cell.length_b   1.000
_cell.length_c   1.000
_cell.angle_alpha   90.00
_cell.angle_beta   90.00
_cell.angle_gamma   90.00
#
_symmetry.space_group_name_H-M   'P 1'
#
loop_
_entity.id
_entity.type
_entity.pdbx_description
1 polymer ?
#
loop_
_entity_poly.entity_id
_entity_poly.type
_entity_poly.pdbx_seq_one_letter_code
_entity_poly.pdbx_strand_id
1 'polypeptide(L)'
;DVDAFRDGLCRGNEDTVRRALSRILGDAGIGETDPDKPLPYHLLLRGLCFGLPGYANPASRRKCGAGRWDIQIFPTSAVFDVADTIGMLDERPLITINLMYDPDVDALGLELLAVQSLLDIERDGIDEIRVPRPGVGRMRWGFGFDGQRVSVVCQRL
;
A
#
# COMPACT_ATOMS: atom_id res chain seq x y z
N ASP A 1 8.71 13.34 -6.91
CA ASP A 1 8.01 12.06 -7.16
C ASP A 1 7.65 11.34 -5.86
N VAL A 2 8.53 11.32 -4.87
CA VAL A 2 8.24 10.72 -3.55
C VAL A 2 7.10 11.46 -2.83
N ASP A 3 7.14 12.78 -2.82
CA ASP A 3 6.08 13.59 -2.21
C ASP A 3 4.73 13.43 -2.94
N ALA A 4 4.76 13.34 -4.27
CA ALA A 4 3.56 13.09 -5.06
C ALA A 4 2.98 11.69 -4.77
N PHE A 5 3.83 10.68 -4.64
CA PHE A 5 3.42 9.34 -4.24
C PHE A 5 2.72 9.35 -2.87
N ARG A 6 3.34 9.96 -1.88
CA ARG A 6 2.82 10.04 -0.50
C ARG A 6 1.51 10.80 -0.42
N ASP A 7 1.41 11.93 -1.09
CA ASP A 7 0.18 12.71 -1.15
C ASP A 7 -0.95 11.93 -1.81
N GLY A 8 -0.68 11.32 -2.95
CA GLY A 8 -1.64 10.48 -3.67
C GLY A 8 -2.09 9.28 -2.83
N LEU A 9 -1.18 8.63 -2.12
CA LEU A 9 -1.49 7.50 -1.25
C LEU A 9 -2.46 7.89 -0.14
N CYS A 10 -2.20 9.00 0.53
CA CYS A 10 -3.06 9.49 1.62
C CYS A 10 -4.43 9.95 1.14
N ARG A 11 -4.51 10.46 -0.08
CA ARG A 11 -5.77 10.95 -0.68
C ARG A 11 -6.57 9.89 -1.43
N GLY A 12 -6.02 8.71 -1.65
CA GLY A 12 -6.67 7.68 -2.47
C GLY A 12 -6.67 8.00 -3.96
N ASN A 13 -5.69 8.78 -4.44
CA ASN A 13 -5.59 9.15 -5.85
C ASN A 13 -4.73 8.15 -6.63
N GLU A 14 -5.38 7.20 -7.29
CA GLU A 14 -4.74 6.11 -8.02
C GLU A 14 -3.81 6.62 -9.14
N ASP A 15 -4.26 7.60 -9.90
CA ASP A 15 -3.47 8.14 -11.01
C ASP A 15 -2.18 8.81 -10.54
N THR A 16 -2.26 9.58 -9.48
CA THR A 16 -1.08 10.24 -8.91
C THR A 16 -0.08 9.21 -8.39
N VAL A 17 -0.55 8.21 -7.66
CA VAL A 17 0.29 7.11 -7.15
C VAL A 17 0.94 6.34 -8.28
N ARG A 18 0.17 5.94 -9.28
CA ARG A 18 0.67 5.19 -10.43
C ARG A 18 1.75 5.96 -11.20
N ARG A 19 1.51 7.22 -11.50
CA ARG A 19 2.47 8.05 -12.24
C ARG A 19 3.74 8.30 -11.45
N ALA A 20 3.62 8.65 -10.17
CA ALA A 20 4.77 8.89 -9.30
C ALA A 20 5.60 7.61 -9.13
N LEU A 21 4.95 6.48 -8.87
CA LEU A 21 5.64 5.20 -8.70
C LEU A 21 6.31 4.73 -9.98
N SER A 22 5.69 4.94 -11.14
CA SER A 22 6.29 4.61 -12.44
C SER A 22 7.60 5.36 -12.66
N ARG A 23 7.67 6.63 -12.29
CA ARG A 23 8.90 7.43 -12.37
C ARG A 23 9.96 6.95 -11.38
N ILE A 24 9.55 6.65 -10.15
CA ILE A 24 10.46 6.13 -9.10
C ILE A 24 11.06 4.80 -9.54
N LEU A 25 10.25 3.90 -10.10
CA LEU A 25 10.72 2.61 -10.61
C LEU A 25 11.71 2.77 -11.77
N GLY A 26 11.43 3.69 -12.70
CA GLY A 26 12.34 3.98 -13.80
C GLY A 26 13.69 4.50 -13.31
N ASP A 27 13.70 5.41 -12.34
CA ASP A 27 14.92 5.97 -11.79
C ASP A 27 15.71 4.96 -10.94
N ALA A 28 15.01 4.07 -10.23
CA ALA A 28 15.62 3.08 -9.35
C ALA A 28 16.17 1.84 -10.08
N GLY A 29 15.75 1.58 -11.32
CA GLY A 29 16.18 0.41 -12.08
C GLY A 29 15.77 -0.94 -11.46
N ILE A 30 14.76 -0.96 -10.62
CA ILE A 30 14.37 -2.14 -9.84
C ILE A 30 13.95 -3.31 -10.72
N GLY A 31 13.30 -3.03 -11.85
CA GLY A 31 12.85 -4.06 -12.79
C GLY A 31 13.97 -4.82 -13.49
N GLU A 32 15.21 -4.33 -13.44
CA GLU A 32 16.36 -4.91 -14.14
C GLU A 32 17.14 -5.93 -13.32
N THR A 33 16.92 -6.02 -11.99
CA THR A 33 17.83 -6.70 -11.09
C THR A 33 17.50 -8.17 -10.82
N ASP A 34 16.23 -8.55 -10.72
CA ASP A 34 15.83 -9.96 -10.59
C ASP A 34 14.33 -10.11 -10.89
N PRO A 35 13.95 -10.60 -12.08
CA PRO A 35 12.55 -10.70 -12.48
C PRO A 35 11.73 -11.69 -11.66
N ASP A 36 12.34 -12.56 -10.88
CA ASP A 36 11.64 -13.61 -10.17
C ASP A 36 11.29 -13.27 -8.72
N LYS A 37 11.68 -12.08 -8.20
CA LYS A 37 11.49 -11.74 -6.79
C LYS A 37 10.61 -10.50 -6.57
N PRO A 38 9.47 -10.64 -5.86
CA PRO A 38 8.63 -9.50 -5.49
C PRO A 38 9.21 -8.67 -4.34
N LEU A 39 10.23 -9.17 -3.63
CA LEU A 39 10.79 -8.52 -2.45
C LEU A 39 11.28 -7.08 -2.68
N PRO A 40 11.94 -6.74 -3.82
CA PRO A 40 12.35 -5.37 -4.07
C PRO A 40 11.18 -4.38 -4.09
N TYR A 41 10.04 -4.76 -4.63
CA TYR A 41 8.84 -3.92 -4.67
C TYR A 41 8.26 -3.70 -3.28
N HIS A 42 8.21 -4.74 -2.46
CA HIS A 42 7.76 -4.63 -1.08
C HIS A 42 8.65 -3.66 -0.28
N LEU A 43 9.97 -3.82 -0.37
CA LEU A 43 10.92 -2.96 0.33
C LEU A 43 10.83 -1.50 -0.13
N LEU A 44 10.67 -1.28 -1.45
CA LEU A 44 10.48 0.06 -2.00
C LEU A 44 9.20 0.71 -1.47
N LEU A 45 8.07 0.03 -1.56
CA LEU A 45 6.79 0.55 -1.08
C LEU A 45 6.83 0.85 0.41
N ARG A 46 7.39 -0.05 1.20
CA ARG A 46 7.54 0.18 2.64
C ARG A 46 8.41 1.40 2.92
N GLY A 47 9.53 1.55 2.22
CA GLY A 47 10.43 2.70 2.37
C GLY A 47 9.75 4.02 2.03
N LEU A 48 8.94 4.05 0.97
CA LEU A 48 8.19 5.24 0.57
C LEU A 48 7.12 5.65 1.59
N CYS A 49 6.66 4.72 2.40
CA CYS A 49 5.61 4.96 3.39
C CYS A 49 6.13 5.41 4.76
N PHE A 50 7.44 5.51 4.95
CA PHE A 50 8.00 6.10 6.17
C PHE A 50 7.78 7.61 6.21
N GLY A 51 7.44 8.14 7.37
CA GLY A 51 7.33 9.58 7.57
C GLY A 51 6.09 10.22 6.94
N LEU A 52 5.03 9.46 6.69
CA LEU A 52 3.75 10.04 6.26
C LEU A 52 3.18 10.95 7.35
N PRO A 53 2.79 12.20 7.03
CA PRO A 53 2.24 13.11 8.02
C PRO A 53 0.98 12.54 8.68
N GLY A 54 0.98 12.47 10.01
CA GLY A 54 -0.14 11.97 10.79
C GLY A 54 -0.24 10.45 10.87
N TYR A 55 0.78 9.73 10.40
CA TYR A 55 0.83 8.27 10.44
C TYR A 55 2.07 7.78 11.19
N ALA A 56 1.93 6.63 11.85
CA ALA A 56 3.06 5.89 12.39
C ALA A 56 3.87 5.24 11.27
N ASN A 57 5.06 4.76 11.58
CA ASN A 57 5.87 4.05 10.60
C ASN A 57 5.19 2.76 10.13
N PRO A 58 5.35 2.38 8.85
CA PRO A 58 4.68 1.22 8.30
C PRO A 58 5.14 -0.09 8.97
N ALA A 59 4.18 -0.96 9.22
CA ALA A 59 4.42 -2.33 9.67
C ALA A 59 4.27 -3.29 8.47
N SER A 60 5.16 -4.26 8.37
CA SER A 60 5.11 -5.28 7.32
C SER A 60 4.79 -6.64 7.91
N ARG A 61 4.01 -7.42 7.17
CA ARG A 61 3.73 -8.81 7.49
C ARG A 61 3.93 -9.71 6.28
N ARG A 62 4.69 -10.79 6.47
CA ARG A 62 4.73 -11.88 5.50
C ARG A 62 3.61 -12.87 5.81
N LYS A 63 2.79 -13.18 4.80
CA LYS A 63 1.81 -14.25 4.92
C LYS A 63 2.47 -15.60 4.76
N CYS A 64 2.14 -16.53 5.67
CA CYS A 64 2.61 -17.90 5.59
C CYS A 64 2.19 -18.54 4.25
N GLY A 65 3.17 -19.03 3.49
CA GLY A 65 2.98 -19.91 2.35
C GLY A 65 2.75 -19.27 0.97
N ALA A 66 2.60 -17.95 0.85
CA ALA A 66 2.22 -17.35 -0.43
C ALA A 66 3.22 -16.32 -1.00
N GLY A 67 4.33 -16.05 -0.35
CA GLY A 67 5.26 -15.01 -0.80
C GLY A 67 4.67 -13.60 -0.81
N ARG A 68 3.55 -13.39 -0.13
CA ARG A 68 2.82 -12.13 -0.08
C ARG A 68 3.21 -11.32 1.14
N TRP A 69 3.24 -10.01 0.95
CA TRP A 69 3.57 -9.06 2.00
C TRP A 69 2.48 -8.01 2.08
N ASP A 70 1.97 -7.81 3.29
CA ASP A 70 1.07 -6.69 3.58
C ASP A 70 1.85 -5.59 4.29
N ILE A 71 1.50 -4.36 3.96
CA ILE A 71 2.02 -3.17 4.64
C ILE A 71 0.84 -2.46 5.28
N GLN A 72 0.91 -2.19 6.57
CA GLN A 72 -0.11 -1.44 7.28
C GLN A 72 0.47 -0.17 7.88
N ILE A 73 -0.28 0.92 7.75
CA ILE A 73 0.11 2.25 8.19
C ILE A 73 -1.01 2.79 9.06
N PHE A 74 -0.75 2.89 10.37
CA PHE A 74 -1.75 3.30 11.35
C PHE A 74 -1.72 4.82 11.55
N PRO A 75 -2.88 5.50 11.59
CA PRO A 75 -2.92 6.88 12.02
C PRO A 75 -2.30 7.04 13.40
N THR A 76 -1.49 8.06 13.59
CA THR A 76 -0.77 8.29 14.87
C THR A 76 -1.73 8.44 16.04
N SER A 77 -2.83 9.14 15.87
CA SER A 77 -3.86 9.31 16.90
C SER A 77 -4.53 8.00 17.30
N ALA A 78 -4.72 7.08 16.35
CA ALA A 78 -5.28 5.76 16.63
C ALA A 78 -4.32 4.89 17.45
N VAL A 79 -3.00 5.03 17.21
CA VAL A 79 -1.96 4.27 17.93
C VAL A 79 -1.78 4.79 19.35
N PHE A 80 -1.81 6.12 19.55
CA PHE A 80 -1.52 6.74 20.84
C PHE A 80 -2.75 7.23 21.60
N ASP A 81 -3.94 7.02 21.05
CA ASP A 81 -5.23 7.45 21.63
C ASP A 81 -5.29 8.96 21.97
N VAL A 82 -4.54 9.77 21.22
CA VAL A 82 -4.43 11.22 21.45
C VAL A 82 -5.73 11.93 21.09
N ALA A 83 -6.46 11.45 20.07
CA ALA A 83 -7.69 12.08 19.61
C ALA A 83 -8.77 12.11 20.69
N ASP A 84 -8.88 11.06 21.49
CA ASP A 84 -9.86 11.01 22.61
C ASP A 84 -9.48 11.96 23.72
N THR A 85 -8.18 12.14 23.98
CA THR A 85 -7.66 13.00 25.03
C THR A 85 -7.94 14.48 24.75
N ILE A 86 -7.87 14.91 23.49
CA ILE A 86 -8.05 16.30 23.09
C ILE A 86 -9.43 16.56 22.47
N GLY A 87 -10.30 15.56 22.40
CA GLY A 87 -11.63 15.69 21.82
C GLY A 87 -11.64 15.89 20.30
N MET A 88 -10.51 15.68 19.64
CA MET A 88 -10.38 15.73 18.17
C MET A 88 -10.51 14.33 17.59
N LEU A 89 -11.43 14.18 16.62
CA LEU A 89 -11.53 12.96 15.82
C LEU A 89 -10.50 13.02 14.70
N ASP A 90 -9.61 12.03 14.66
CA ASP A 90 -8.74 11.85 13.52
C ASP A 90 -9.47 11.03 12.46
N GLU A 91 -9.76 11.67 11.34
CA GLU A 91 -10.48 11.06 10.22
C GLU A 91 -9.56 10.29 9.27
N ARG A 92 -8.24 10.24 9.55
CA ARG A 92 -7.30 9.51 8.72
C ARG A 92 -7.59 8.03 8.77
N PRO A 93 -7.73 7.36 7.61
CA PRO A 93 -7.99 5.94 7.57
C PRO A 93 -6.75 5.11 7.92
N LEU A 94 -6.97 3.90 8.40
CA LEU A 94 -5.94 2.85 8.39
C LEU A 94 -5.64 2.51 6.92
N ILE A 95 -4.39 2.60 6.52
CA ILE A 95 -3.94 2.26 5.17
C ILE A 95 -3.36 0.84 5.16
N THR A 96 -3.90 -0.02 4.31
CA THR A 96 -3.37 -1.37 4.08
C THR A 96 -3.00 -1.52 2.61
N ILE A 97 -1.79 -1.98 2.37
CA ILE A 97 -1.24 -2.18 1.02
C ILE A 97 -0.91 -3.65 0.84
N ASN A 98 -1.36 -4.23 -0.26
CA ASN A 98 -0.91 -5.52 -0.74
C ASN A 98 -0.37 -5.38 -2.15
N LEU A 99 0.53 -6.28 -2.56
CA LEU A 99 1.12 -6.25 -3.88
C LEU A 99 1.29 -7.65 -4.44
N MET A 100 1.27 -7.75 -5.77
CA MET A 100 1.56 -8.99 -6.50
C MET A 100 2.49 -8.68 -7.66
N TYR A 101 3.34 -9.64 -7.99
CA TYR A 101 4.31 -9.56 -9.06
C TYR A 101 4.15 -10.74 -10.00
N ASP A 102 4.12 -10.46 -11.31
CA ASP A 102 4.17 -11.46 -12.36
C ASP A 102 4.86 -10.87 -13.59
N PRO A 103 6.03 -11.37 -14.00
CA PRO A 103 6.79 -10.82 -15.11
C PRO A 103 6.16 -11.09 -16.48
N ASP A 104 5.22 -12.03 -16.57
CA ASP A 104 4.68 -12.56 -17.83
C ASP A 104 3.28 -12.05 -18.19
N VAL A 105 2.73 -11.10 -17.42
CA VAL A 105 1.40 -10.56 -17.70
C VAL A 105 1.43 -9.46 -18.78
N ASP A 106 0.33 -9.39 -19.54
CA ASP A 106 0.05 -8.24 -20.42
C ASP A 106 -0.56 -7.06 -19.60
N ALA A 107 -0.93 -5.99 -20.29
CA ALA A 107 -1.47 -4.80 -19.64
C ALA A 107 -2.76 -5.11 -18.83
N LEU A 108 -3.66 -5.94 -19.37
CA LEU A 108 -4.87 -6.34 -18.66
C LEU A 108 -4.54 -7.23 -17.46
N GLY A 109 -3.61 -8.17 -17.61
CA GLY A 109 -3.14 -9.02 -16.53
C GLY A 109 -2.51 -8.22 -15.38
N LEU A 110 -1.82 -7.14 -15.72
CA LEU A 110 -1.25 -6.23 -14.71
C LEU A 110 -2.34 -5.55 -13.87
N GLU A 111 -3.39 -5.06 -14.53
CA GLU A 111 -4.55 -4.48 -13.83
C GLU A 111 -5.23 -5.52 -12.94
N LEU A 112 -5.38 -6.75 -13.42
CA LEU A 112 -5.96 -7.85 -12.64
C LEU A 112 -5.11 -8.22 -11.42
N LEU A 113 -3.78 -8.12 -11.50
CA LEU A 113 -2.90 -8.31 -10.33
C LEU A 113 -3.19 -7.28 -9.24
N ALA A 114 -3.36 -6.02 -9.62
CA ALA A 114 -3.67 -4.96 -8.66
C ALA A 114 -5.03 -5.21 -7.98
N VAL A 115 -6.05 -5.56 -8.75
CA VAL A 115 -7.37 -5.90 -8.23
C VAL A 115 -7.30 -7.12 -7.31
N GLN A 116 -6.59 -8.17 -7.72
CA GLN A 116 -6.42 -9.38 -6.91
C GLN A 116 -5.71 -9.08 -5.58
N SER A 117 -4.70 -8.23 -5.60
CA SER A 117 -4.01 -7.77 -4.38
C SER A 117 -4.97 -7.11 -3.40
N LEU A 118 -5.85 -6.25 -3.91
CA LEU A 118 -6.85 -5.58 -3.10
C LEU A 118 -7.89 -6.55 -2.54
N LEU A 119 -8.39 -7.47 -3.35
CA LEU A 119 -9.35 -8.49 -2.93
C LEU A 119 -8.78 -9.43 -1.88
N ASP A 120 -7.47 -9.70 -1.91
CA ASP A 120 -6.80 -10.51 -0.90
C ASP A 120 -6.82 -9.84 0.47
N ILE A 121 -6.73 -8.52 0.55
CA ILE A 121 -6.89 -7.78 1.82
C ILE A 121 -8.29 -8.04 2.40
N GLU A 122 -9.32 -7.93 1.57
CA GLU A 122 -10.70 -8.17 1.98
C GLU A 122 -10.93 -9.61 2.41
N ARG A 123 -10.49 -10.57 1.60
CA ARG A 123 -10.65 -12.00 1.88
C ARG A 123 -10.02 -12.41 3.21
N ASP A 124 -8.84 -11.90 3.49
CA ASP A 124 -8.10 -12.25 4.70
C ASP A 124 -8.50 -11.43 5.93
N GLY A 125 -9.29 -10.38 5.75
CA GLY A 125 -9.79 -9.53 6.82
C GLY A 125 -8.71 -8.83 7.63
N ILE A 126 -7.54 -8.59 7.04
CA ILE A 126 -6.36 -8.07 7.74
C ILE A 126 -6.62 -6.72 8.36
N ASP A 127 -7.26 -5.82 7.62
CA ASP A 127 -7.57 -4.48 8.09
C ASP A 127 -8.77 -4.44 9.04
N GLU A 128 -9.59 -5.47 9.09
CA GLU A 128 -10.69 -5.60 10.05
C GLU A 128 -10.21 -6.06 11.40
N ILE A 129 -9.30 -7.03 11.43
CA ILE A 129 -8.75 -7.59 12.66
C ILE A 129 -7.89 -6.57 13.41
N ARG A 130 -7.26 -5.65 12.67
CA ARG A 130 -6.28 -4.71 13.21
C ARG A 130 -6.75 -3.28 13.33
N VAL A 131 -8.03 -3.03 13.12
CA VAL A 131 -8.60 -1.69 13.35
C VAL A 131 -8.34 -1.31 14.81
N PRO A 132 -7.59 -0.23 15.09
CA PRO A 132 -7.19 0.12 16.45
C PRO A 132 -8.37 0.45 17.35
N ARG A 133 -9.48 0.93 16.77
CA ARG A 133 -10.71 1.25 17.49
C ARG A 133 -11.90 1.33 16.52
N PRO A 134 -13.14 1.16 17.03
CA PRO A 134 -14.35 1.32 16.22
C PRO A 134 -14.42 2.71 15.58
N GLY A 135 -14.89 2.77 14.34
CA GLY A 135 -15.11 4.02 13.62
C GLY A 135 -13.91 4.55 12.86
N VAL A 136 -12.73 3.93 12.98
CA VAL A 136 -11.58 4.27 12.12
C VAL A 136 -11.87 3.82 10.69
N GLY A 137 -11.78 4.75 9.73
CA GLY A 137 -11.91 4.43 8.31
C GLY A 137 -10.78 3.52 7.83
N ARG A 138 -11.00 2.86 6.71
CA ARG A 138 -10.02 1.96 6.10
C ARG A 138 -9.80 2.33 4.65
N MET A 139 -8.55 2.30 4.22
CA MET A 139 -8.16 2.51 2.83
C MET A 139 -7.31 1.33 2.39
N ARG A 140 -7.73 0.65 1.33
CA ARG A 140 -7.05 -0.53 0.80
C ARG A 140 -6.40 -0.19 -0.52
N TRP A 141 -5.15 -0.58 -0.67
CA TRP A 141 -4.39 -0.41 -1.91
C TRP A 141 -3.93 -1.76 -2.44
N GLY A 142 -4.20 -2.01 -3.70
CA GLY A 142 -3.66 -3.15 -4.44
C GLY A 142 -2.68 -2.67 -5.50
N PHE A 143 -1.49 -3.29 -5.55
CA PHE A 143 -0.45 -3.00 -6.53
C PHE A 143 -0.14 -4.24 -7.34
N GLY A 144 -0.04 -4.09 -8.65
CA GLY A 144 0.44 -5.12 -9.56
C GLY A 144 1.71 -4.65 -10.26
N PHE A 145 2.73 -5.51 -10.29
CA PHE A 145 4.03 -5.23 -10.91
C PHE A 145 4.39 -6.32 -11.91
N ASP A 146 4.99 -5.95 -13.04
CA ASP A 146 5.48 -6.89 -14.04
C ASP A 146 7.00 -6.80 -14.30
N GLY A 147 7.71 -6.01 -13.50
CA GLY A 147 9.15 -5.75 -13.68
C GLY A 147 9.45 -4.43 -14.36
N GLN A 148 8.49 -3.84 -15.08
CA GLN A 148 8.65 -2.56 -15.78
C GLN A 148 7.50 -1.59 -15.49
N ARG A 149 6.29 -2.11 -15.36
CA ARG A 149 5.07 -1.32 -15.19
C ARG A 149 4.44 -1.59 -13.84
N VAL A 150 3.60 -0.67 -13.41
CA VAL A 150 2.79 -0.80 -12.21
C VAL A 150 1.33 -0.47 -12.52
N SER A 151 0.43 -1.24 -11.95
CA SER A 151 -0.99 -0.93 -11.87
C SER A 151 -1.40 -0.79 -10.42
N VAL A 152 -2.29 0.14 -10.12
CA VAL A 152 -2.75 0.40 -8.76
C VAL A 152 -4.26 0.54 -8.72
N VAL A 153 -4.86 0.06 -7.64
CA VAL A 153 -6.27 0.28 -7.33
C VAL A 153 -6.40 0.64 -5.86
N CYS A 154 -7.40 1.45 -5.55
CA CYS A 154 -7.67 1.91 -4.19
C CYS A 154 -9.15 1.75 -3.88
N GLN A 155 -9.45 1.33 -2.65
CA GLN A 155 -10.80 1.24 -2.13
C GLN A 155 -10.87 1.93 -0.77
N ARG A 156 -11.83 2.82 -0.61
CA ARG A 156 -12.15 3.46 0.68
C ARG A 156 -13.37 2.80 1.31
N LEU A 157 -13.28 2.53 2.58
CA LEU A 157 -14.34 1.90 3.36
C LEU A 157 -14.74 2.76 4.57
#